data_d20431569c8440b081d0b6ee3380e64a
#
_entry.id   d20431569c8440b081d0b6ee3380e64a
#
_cell.length_a   1.000
_cell.length_b   1.000
_cell.length_c   1.000
_cell.angle_alpha   90.00
_cell.angle_beta   90.00
_cell.angle_gamma   90.00
#
_symmetry.space_group_name_H-M   'P 1'
#
loop_
_entity.id
_entity.type
_entity.pdbx_description
1 polymer ?
#
loop_
_entity_poly.entity_id
_entity_poly.type
_entity_poly.pdbx_seq_one_letter_code
_entity_poly.pdbx_strand_id
1 'polypeptide(L)'
;MTDPLSQRPHRRRNALTGEWVTVSPQRAQRPWQGEESPASGSIGVSYDPDCYLCPGNTRVSGHVNVPYTVPWAFDNDFPAVGTDLDTGSVGVDAVDLRNPSALFRSEPVAGRCRVLCYHPDHNKTLPNMTEQEALAVVQLWASEVGALRQSHQWVQVFENRGEMMGCSNAHPHGQIWAVDTLPNEGVKELAQQQAFFDVEGVALLDFYRAEEERLTDRLIIQEEHWTVLVPYWAMWPFETLLLPRRQIDHLDALTESEQLSLAQMITRLLRGYDALFDTSCPYTMGWHGAPGSGPAPHWQLHAHFYPPLLRSAGVRKHMVGYEMLSEAQRDLTPEAAAEKLRQTL
;
A
#
# COMPACT_ATOMS: atom_id res chain seq x y z
N MET A 1 8.17 -27.85 3.92
CA MET A 1 7.10 -28.82 4.32
C MET A 1 5.77 -28.26 3.86
N THR A 2 5.04 -28.97 3.00
CA THR A 2 3.70 -28.56 2.61
C THR A 2 2.80 -28.59 3.85
N ASP A 3 2.17 -27.48 4.19
CA ASP A 3 1.18 -27.37 5.26
C ASP A 3 0.10 -28.44 5.04
N PRO A 4 -0.16 -29.36 6.01
CA PRO A 4 -1.18 -30.40 5.88
C PRO A 4 -2.58 -29.84 5.59
N LEU A 5 -2.81 -28.57 5.88
CA LEU A 5 -4.06 -27.87 5.65
C LEU A 5 -4.13 -27.19 4.26
N SER A 6 -3.03 -27.16 3.48
CA SER A 6 -2.93 -26.40 2.21
C SER A 6 -4.02 -26.74 1.18
N GLN A 7 -4.62 -27.94 1.23
CA GLN A 7 -5.68 -28.42 0.32
C GLN A 7 -7.09 -28.40 0.94
N ARG A 8 -7.23 -27.98 2.17
CA ARG A 8 -8.50 -27.94 2.90
C ARG A 8 -8.85 -26.52 3.34
N PRO A 9 -10.13 -26.20 3.58
CA PRO A 9 -10.49 -24.94 4.23
C PRO A 9 -9.80 -24.81 5.58
N HIS A 10 -9.13 -23.67 5.77
CA HIS A 10 -8.41 -23.37 7.01
C HIS A 10 -8.35 -21.87 7.23
N ARG A 11 -7.90 -21.44 8.41
CA ARG A 11 -7.69 -20.04 8.75
C ARG A 11 -6.20 -19.78 8.95
N ARG A 12 -5.75 -18.63 8.53
CA ARG A 12 -4.40 -18.11 8.76
C ARG A 12 -4.47 -16.84 9.57
N ARG A 13 -3.64 -16.74 10.60
CA ARG A 13 -3.57 -15.53 11.42
C ARG A 13 -2.66 -14.51 10.74
N ASN A 14 -3.17 -13.30 10.60
CA ASN A 14 -2.36 -12.14 10.19
C ASN A 14 -1.51 -11.70 11.39
N ALA A 15 -0.20 -11.79 11.25
CA ALA A 15 0.72 -11.44 12.33
C ALA A 15 0.77 -9.93 12.60
N LEU A 16 0.48 -9.10 11.58
CA LEU A 16 0.46 -7.63 11.72
C LEU A 16 -0.78 -7.09 12.41
N THR A 17 -1.95 -7.67 12.16
CA THR A 17 -3.21 -7.13 12.70
C THR A 17 -3.81 -7.99 13.80
N GLY A 18 -3.36 -9.24 13.95
CA GLY A 18 -3.94 -10.23 14.86
C GLY A 18 -5.22 -10.89 14.32
N GLU A 19 -5.73 -10.45 13.18
CA GLU A 19 -6.96 -10.95 12.56
C GLU A 19 -6.76 -12.29 11.84
N TRP A 20 -7.86 -12.93 11.48
CA TRP A 20 -7.84 -14.20 10.77
C TRP A 20 -8.33 -14.05 9.33
N VAL A 21 -7.77 -14.86 8.45
CA VAL A 21 -8.17 -14.95 7.03
C VAL A 21 -8.56 -16.40 6.72
N THR A 22 -9.78 -16.60 6.25
CA THR A 22 -10.23 -17.92 5.75
C THR A 22 -9.64 -18.18 4.37
N VAL A 23 -8.94 -19.31 4.22
CA VAL A 23 -8.38 -19.79 2.96
C VAL A 23 -9.15 -21.04 2.52
N SER A 24 -9.72 -21.02 1.32
CA SER A 24 -10.60 -22.06 0.79
C SER A 24 -10.15 -22.53 -0.60
N PRO A 25 -9.05 -23.33 -0.71
CA PRO A 25 -8.42 -23.69 -1.99
C PRO A 25 -9.38 -24.34 -2.98
N GLN A 26 -10.32 -25.15 -2.48
CA GLN A 26 -11.30 -25.86 -3.32
C GLN A 26 -12.23 -24.91 -4.11
N ARG A 27 -12.39 -23.64 -3.65
CA ARG A 27 -13.22 -22.65 -4.34
C ARG A 27 -12.55 -22.07 -5.58
N ALA A 28 -11.23 -22.22 -5.72
CA ALA A 28 -10.51 -21.79 -6.92
C ALA A 28 -11.02 -22.48 -8.19
N GLN A 29 -11.62 -23.68 -8.06
CA GLN A 29 -12.22 -24.46 -9.17
C GLN A 29 -13.67 -24.07 -9.49
N ARG A 30 -14.29 -23.15 -8.72
CA ARG A 30 -15.66 -22.70 -8.94
C ARG A 30 -15.79 -22.03 -10.32
N PRO A 31 -16.74 -22.44 -11.18
CA PRO A 31 -17.00 -21.74 -12.43
C PRO A 31 -17.36 -20.28 -12.17
N TRP A 32 -16.75 -19.37 -12.93
CA TRP A 32 -17.09 -17.96 -12.88
C TRP A 32 -18.25 -17.69 -13.83
N GLN A 33 -19.31 -17.09 -13.34
CA GLN A 33 -20.49 -16.66 -14.11
C GLN A 33 -20.86 -15.20 -13.78
N GLY A 34 -19.93 -14.46 -13.13
CA GLY A 34 -20.14 -13.06 -12.80
C GLY A 34 -19.77 -12.11 -13.94
N GLU A 35 -19.93 -10.84 -13.70
CA GLU A 35 -19.61 -9.77 -14.64
C GLU A 35 -18.11 -9.79 -14.99
N GLU A 36 -17.81 -9.63 -16.28
CA GLU A 36 -16.48 -9.35 -16.82
C GLU A 36 -16.47 -7.93 -17.37
N SER A 37 -15.62 -7.08 -16.80
CA SER A 37 -15.41 -5.73 -17.31
C SER A 37 -14.40 -5.78 -18.47
N PRO A 38 -14.59 -5.03 -19.56
CA PRO A 38 -13.59 -4.95 -20.62
C PRO A 38 -12.28 -4.37 -20.06
N ALA A 39 -11.15 -4.91 -20.49
CA ALA A 39 -9.85 -4.33 -20.18
C ALA A 39 -9.76 -2.92 -20.77
N SER A 40 -9.51 -1.92 -19.95
CA SER A 40 -9.31 -0.55 -20.41
C SER A 40 -7.88 -0.39 -20.96
N GLY A 41 -7.74 -0.39 -22.28
CA GLY A 41 -6.51 -0.04 -22.99
C GLY A 41 -6.68 1.32 -23.66
N SER A 42 -6.22 2.40 -23.04
CA SER A 42 -6.09 3.68 -23.74
C SER A 42 -4.64 3.87 -24.21
N ILE A 43 -4.45 4.15 -25.49
CA ILE A 43 -3.20 4.75 -25.97
C ILE A 43 -3.23 6.18 -25.44
N GLY A 44 -2.54 6.40 -24.31
CA GLY A 44 -2.53 7.69 -23.65
C GLY A 44 -1.72 8.74 -24.41
N VAL A 45 -2.12 9.98 -24.25
CA VAL A 45 -1.36 11.15 -24.70
C VAL A 45 -0.27 11.49 -23.68
N SER A 46 0.88 12.00 -24.12
CA SER A 46 1.95 12.42 -23.21
C SER A 46 1.61 13.71 -22.44
N TYR A 47 0.68 14.51 -22.95
CA TYR A 47 0.16 15.72 -22.33
C TYR A 47 -1.31 15.89 -22.66
N ASP A 48 -2.14 16.14 -21.64
CA ASP A 48 -3.55 16.41 -21.78
C ASP A 48 -3.84 17.84 -21.29
N PRO A 49 -4.29 18.76 -22.17
CA PRO A 49 -4.58 20.14 -21.81
C PRO A 49 -5.73 20.29 -20.81
N ASP A 50 -6.61 19.29 -20.71
CA ASP A 50 -7.75 19.29 -19.79
C ASP A 50 -7.43 18.60 -18.45
N CYS A 51 -6.25 17.96 -18.34
CA CYS A 51 -5.83 17.33 -17.10
C CYS A 51 -5.30 18.34 -16.08
N TYR A 52 -5.98 18.48 -14.97
CA TYR A 52 -5.59 19.41 -13.88
C TYR A 52 -4.27 19.01 -13.15
N LEU A 53 -3.66 17.86 -13.48
CA LEU A 53 -2.37 17.44 -12.91
C LEU A 53 -1.20 17.69 -13.87
N CYS A 54 -1.43 17.81 -15.18
CA CYS A 54 -0.34 18.08 -16.14
C CYS A 54 0.41 19.39 -15.83
N PRO A 55 1.74 19.44 -16.16
CA PRO A 55 2.57 20.63 -15.94
C PRO A 55 1.97 21.87 -16.61
N GLY A 56 1.91 23.00 -15.90
CA GLY A 56 1.41 24.27 -16.42
C GLY A 56 -0.10 24.40 -16.50
N ASN A 57 -0.87 23.34 -16.29
CA ASN A 57 -2.34 23.40 -16.29
C ASN A 57 -2.90 24.00 -15.00
N THR A 58 -4.12 24.50 -15.10
CA THR A 58 -4.84 25.08 -13.95
C THR A 58 -5.59 23.98 -13.20
N ARG A 59 -5.37 23.89 -11.89
CA ARG A 59 -6.07 23.00 -10.97
C ARG A 59 -7.50 23.48 -10.70
N VAL A 60 -8.31 22.62 -10.10
CA VAL A 60 -9.71 22.92 -9.75
C VAL A 60 -9.81 24.12 -8.79
N SER A 61 -8.83 24.32 -7.91
CA SER A 61 -8.72 25.48 -7.01
C SER A 61 -8.41 26.81 -7.72
N GLY A 62 -8.07 26.78 -9.01
CA GLY A 62 -7.60 27.93 -9.77
C GLY A 62 -6.09 28.17 -9.73
N HIS A 63 -5.35 27.42 -8.94
CA HIS A 63 -3.89 27.47 -8.96
C HIS A 63 -3.32 26.85 -10.24
N VAL A 64 -2.27 27.44 -10.78
CA VAL A 64 -1.54 26.93 -11.95
C VAL A 64 -0.39 26.05 -11.48
N ASN A 65 -0.30 24.82 -12.00
CA ASN A 65 0.83 23.94 -11.73
C ASN A 65 2.13 24.57 -12.24
N VAL A 66 3.21 24.39 -11.50
CA VAL A 66 4.53 24.72 -12.03
C VAL A 66 4.80 23.86 -13.28
N PRO A 67 5.61 24.33 -14.24
CA PRO A 67 6.00 23.51 -15.40
C PRO A 67 7.06 22.46 -14.97
N TYR A 68 6.65 21.53 -14.10
CA TYR A 68 7.55 20.52 -13.53
C TYR A 68 8.06 19.53 -14.61
N THR A 69 9.31 19.16 -14.50
CA THR A 69 9.99 18.19 -15.38
C THR A 69 10.49 16.95 -14.63
N VAL A 70 10.30 16.93 -13.32
CA VAL A 70 10.63 15.85 -12.37
C VAL A 70 9.42 15.63 -11.47
N PRO A 71 9.37 14.54 -10.69
CA PRO A 71 8.28 14.33 -9.73
C PRO A 71 8.05 15.56 -8.84
N TRP A 72 6.78 15.90 -8.60
CA TRP A 72 6.39 17.12 -7.93
C TRP A 72 5.21 16.91 -6.99
N ALA A 73 5.28 17.54 -5.80
CA ALA A 73 4.25 17.45 -4.77
C ALA A 73 3.60 18.80 -4.49
N PHE A 74 2.30 18.79 -4.20
CA PHE A 74 1.53 19.97 -3.78
C PHE A 74 0.43 19.58 -2.80
N ASP A 75 -0.08 20.58 -2.05
CA ASP A 75 -1.20 20.36 -1.14
C ASP A 75 -2.49 20.09 -1.92
N ASN A 76 -3.23 19.05 -1.51
CA ASN A 76 -4.47 18.67 -2.18
C ASN A 76 -5.47 19.83 -2.12
N ASP A 77 -6.09 20.17 -3.25
CA ASP A 77 -7.09 21.24 -3.33
C ASP A 77 -8.37 20.91 -2.54
N PHE A 78 -8.66 19.62 -2.30
CA PHE A 78 -9.79 19.12 -1.52
C PHE A 78 -9.31 18.13 -0.46
N PRO A 79 -8.58 18.60 0.56
CA PRO A 79 -8.00 17.71 1.55
C PRO A 79 -9.09 17.08 2.43
N ALA A 80 -8.95 15.80 2.75
CA ALA A 80 -9.84 15.11 3.68
C ALA A 80 -9.59 15.51 5.14
N VAL A 81 -8.38 16.00 5.44
CA VAL A 81 -7.96 16.54 6.74
C VAL A 81 -7.26 17.88 6.50
N GLY A 82 -7.39 18.83 7.40
CA GLY A 82 -6.85 20.17 7.25
C GLY A 82 -5.99 20.63 8.42
N THR A 83 -5.16 21.67 8.17
CA THR A 83 -4.28 22.28 9.17
C THR A 83 -5.01 23.29 10.08
N ASP A 84 -6.17 23.79 9.68
CA ASP A 84 -6.86 24.93 10.31
C ASP A 84 -7.89 24.52 11.38
N LEU A 85 -7.87 23.25 11.79
CA LEU A 85 -8.70 22.82 12.91
C LEU A 85 -8.05 23.34 14.19
N ASP A 86 -8.72 24.31 14.81
CA ASP A 86 -8.48 24.64 16.23
C ASP A 86 -8.78 23.37 17.04
N THR A 87 -7.79 22.50 17.10
CA THR A 87 -7.82 21.25 17.88
C THR A 87 -7.70 21.60 19.36
N GLY A 88 -8.58 22.51 19.84
CA GLY A 88 -8.70 22.72 21.26
C GLY A 88 -8.67 21.36 21.93
N SER A 89 -7.68 21.14 22.78
CA SER A 89 -7.43 19.88 23.46
C SER A 89 -8.70 19.35 24.09
N VAL A 90 -9.47 18.56 23.34
CA VAL A 90 -10.56 17.77 23.90
C VAL A 90 -9.85 16.63 24.62
N GLY A 91 -9.63 16.82 25.92
CA GLY A 91 -9.07 15.78 26.75
C GLY A 91 -9.88 14.50 26.56
N VAL A 92 -9.21 13.41 26.22
CA VAL A 92 -9.83 12.09 26.12
C VAL A 92 -10.04 11.60 27.56
N ASP A 93 -11.10 12.07 28.20
CA ASP A 93 -11.51 11.53 29.51
C ASP A 93 -11.87 10.05 29.36
N ALA A 94 -11.51 9.25 30.38
CA ALA A 94 -11.86 7.83 30.42
C ALA A 94 -13.36 7.65 30.15
N VAL A 95 -13.69 6.83 29.13
CA VAL A 95 -15.07 6.64 28.68
C VAL A 95 -15.90 5.94 29.74
N ASP A 96 -16.81 6.67 30.40
CA ASP A 96 -17.88 6.03 31.17
C ASP A 96 -18.95 5.48 30.18
N LEU A 97 -18.87 4.20 29.85
CA LEU A 97 -19.79 3.53 28.92
C LEU A 97 -21.25 3.50 29.45
N ARG A 98 -21.48 3.87 30.70
CA ARG A 98 -22.85 4.02 31.28
C ARG A 98 -23.47 5.36 30.92
N ASN A 99 -22.68 6.32 30.41
CA ASN A 99 -23.21 7.59 29.93
C ASN A 99 -23.63 7.43 28.46
N PRO A 100 -24.91 7.60 28.07
CA PRO A 100 -25.39 7.49 26.72
C PRO A 100 -24.64 8.41 25.75
N SER A 101 -24.15 9.57 26.16
CA SER A 101 -23.35 10.47 25.35
C SER A 101 -21.97 9.90 24.97
N ALA A 102 -21.47 8.92 25.71
CA ALA A 102 -20.22 8.22 25.39
C ALA A 102 -20.32 7.36 24.12
N LEU A 103 -21.52 7.05 23.64
CA LEU A 103 -21.76 6.34 22.38
C LEU A 103 -21.61 7.23 21.14
N PHE A 104 -21.68 8.55 21.30
CA PHE A 104 -21.66 9.53 20.23
C PHE A 104 -20.38 10.37 20.32
N ARG A 105 -19.23 9.70 20.21
CA ARG A 105 -17.93 10.35 20.27
C ARG A 105 -17.50 10.83 18.90
N SER A 106 -16.95 12.04 18.85
CA SER A 106 -16.26 12.59 17.70
C SER A 106 -15.00 13.30 18.17
N GLU A 107 -13.95 13.18 17.39
CA GLU A 107 -12.67 13.84 17.64
C GLU A 107 -12.27 14.63 16.38
N PRO A 108 -11.70 15.84 16.52
CA PRO A 108 -11.17 16.57 15.37
C PRO A 108 -9.98 15.80 14.79
N VAL A 109 -9.85 15.82 13.46
CA VAL A 109 -8.70 15.23 12.76
C VAL A 109 -7.93 16.36 12.08
N ALA A 110 -6.73 16.63 12.58
CA ALA A 110 -5.78 17.53 11.95
C ALA A 110 -4.75 16.76 11.12
N GLY A 111 -4.24 17.43 10.07
CA GLY A 111 -3.24 16.82 9.23
C GLY A 111 -3.03 17.55 7.92
N ARG A 112 -2.33 16.92 7.00
CA ARG A 112 -2.00 17.45 5.68
C ARG A 112 -2.19 16.39 4.59
N CYS A 113 -2.92 16.75 3.54
CA CYS A 113 -3.08 15.90 2.36
C CYS A 113 -2.26 16.48 1.21
N ARG A 114 -1.42 15.65 0.58
CA ARG A 114 -0.60 16.05 -0.56
C ARG A 114 -0.87 15.16 -1.76
N VAL A 115 -0.75 15.72 -2.95
CA VAL A 115 -0.76 15.00 -4.23
C VAL A 115 0.67 14.97 -4.76
N LEU A 116 1.09 13.80 -5.25
CA LEU A 116 2.42 13.54 -5.78
C LEU A 116 2.30 13.19 -7.25
N CYS A 117 2.57 14.13 -8.15
CA CYS A 117 2.69 13.85 -9.59
C CYS A 117 4.02 13.13 -9.83
N TYR A 118 3.97 11.92 -10.38
CA TYR A 118 5.15 11.07 -10.53
C TYR A 118 5.98 11.39 -11.77
N HIS A 119 5.33 11.89 -12.81
CA HIS A 119 6.01 12.19 -14.06
C HIS A 119 5.28 13.32 -14.82
N PRO A 120 5.99 14.20 -15.57
CA PRO A 120 5.35 15.21 -16.41
C PRO A 120 4.54 14.64 -17.57
N ASP A 121 4.92 13.45 -18.07
CA ASP A 121 4.20 12.72 -19.10
C ASP A 121 2.95 12.06 -18.51
N HIS A 122 1.77 12.45 -19.03
CA HIS A 122 0.45 12.01 -18.57
C HIS A 122 0.24 10.49 -18.63
N ASN A 123 0.98 9.79 -19.46
CA ASN A 123 0.82 8.35 -19.70
C ASN A 123 1.93 7.49 -19.08
N LYS A 124 2.92 8.07 -18.41
CA LYS A 124 4.10 7.34 -17.94
C LYS A 124 3.96 6.85 -16.51
N THR A 125 3.41 5.65 -16.34
CA THR A 125 3.20 4.98 -15.03
C THR A 125 4.48 4.30 -14.53
N LEU A 126 4.56 4.01 -13.21
CA LEU A 126 5.73 3.39 -12.56
C LEU A 126 6.34 2.19 -13.31
N PRO A 127 5.57 1.18 -13.79
CA PRO A 127 6.17 0.06 -14.53
C PRO A 127 6.83 0.45 -15.86
N ASN A 128 6.44 1.60 -16.45
CA ASN A 128 6.98 2.09 -17.72
C ASN A 128 8.12 3.10 -17.56
N MET A 129 8.44 3.48 -16.32
CA MET A 129 9.53 4.40 -16.02
C MET A 129 10.89 3.73 -16.22
N THR A 130 11.88 4.54 -16.58
CA THR A 130 13.30 4.19 -16.46
C THR A 130 13.68 4.13 -14.99
N GLU A 131 14.81 3.52 -14.69
CA GLU A 131 15.35 3.43 -13.34
C GLU A 131 15.49 4.81 -12.69
N GLN A 132 16.01 5.79 -13.42
CA GLN A 132 16.22 7.15 -12.90
C GLN A 132 14.90 7.89 -12.62
N GLU A 133 13.89 7.70 -13.47
CA GLU A 133 12.55 8.28 -13.25
C GLU A 133 11.87 7.65 -12.02
N ALA A 134 11.95 6.34 -11.88
CA ALA A 134 11.42 5.65 -10.69
C ALA A 134 12.18 6.01 -9.41
N LEU A 135 13.52 6.16 -9.49
CA LEU A 135 14.34 6.63 -8.37
C LEU A 135 13.90 8.03 -7.91
N ALA A 136 13.62 8.93 -8.86
CA ALA A 136 13.15 10.27 -8.51
C ALA A 136 11.79 10.25 -7.77
N VAL A 137 10.91 9.29 -8.07
CA VAL A 137 9.66 9.08 -7.31
C VAL A 137 9.95 8.58 -5.90
N VAL A 138 10.84 7.59 -5.75
CA VAL A 138 11.26 7.09 -4.42
C VAL A 138 11.87 8.21 -3.57
N GLN A 139 12.72 9.06 -4.17
CA GLN A 139 13.31 10.21 -3.50
C GLN A 139 12.26 11.24 -3.08
N LEU A 140 11.25 11.47 -3.91
CA LEU A 140 10.12 12.33 -3.54
C LEU A 140 9.37 11.76 -2.33
N TRP A 141 9.06 10.44 -2.31
CA TRP A 141 8.42 9.79 -1.15
C TRP A 141 9.26 9.95 0.11
N ALA A 142 10.56 9.67 0.05
CA ALA A 142 11.47 9.79 1.18
C ALA A 142 11.54 11.23 1.73
N SER A 143 11.67 12.21 0.84
CA SER A 143 11.72 13.64 1.20
C SER A 143 10.43 14.13 1.87
N GLU A 144 9.26 13.81 1.28
CA GLU A 144 7.96 14.19 1.82
C GLU A 144 7.68 13.52 3.17
N VAL A 145 7.98 12.22 3.31
CA VAL A 145 7.85 11.50 4.58
C VAL A 145 8.77 12.11 5.63
N GLY A 146 10.04 12.36 5.30
CA GLY A 146 10.99 12.96 6.23
C GLY A 146 10.57 14.34 6.75
N ALA A 147 9.92 15.15 5.90
CA ALA A 147 9.39 16.44 6.29
C ALA A 147 8.12 16.32 7.16
N LEU A 148 7.17 15.48 6.77
CA LEU A 148 5.85 15.41 7.40
C LEU A 148 5.87 14.66 8.75
N ARG A 149 6.69 13.62 8.91
CA ARG A 149 6.77 12.85 10.17
C ARG A 149 7.34 13.65 11.35
N GLN A 150 7.94 14.82 11.10
CA GLN A 150 8.42 15.69 12.18
C GLN A 150 7.28 16.32 12.98
N SER A 151 6.10 16.43 12.38
CA SER A 151 4.94 17.11 12.99
C SER A 151 3.67 16.26 13.03
N HIS A 152 3.66 15.09 12.39
CA HIS A 152 2.48 14.22 12.35
C HIS A 152 2.77 12.82 12.91
N GLN A 153 1.78 12.17 13.51
CA GLN A 153 1.89 10.85 14.12
C GLN A 153 1.88 9.71 13.09
N TRP A 154 1.22 9.90 11.95
CA TRP A 154 1.16 8.92 10.89
C TRP A 154 1.29 9.59 9.53
N VAL A 155 2.13 9.03 8.66
CA VAL A 155 2.35 9.52 7.29
C VAL A 155 2.11 8.38 6.32
N GLN A 156 0.93 8.36 5.71
CA GLN A 156 0.51 7.35 4.75
C GLN A 156 0.82 7.79 3.33
N VAL A 157 1.84 7.22 2.72
CA VAL A 157 2.06 7.31 1.26
C VAL A 157 1.26 6.21 0.59
N PHE A 158 0.48 6.55 -0.43
CA PHE A 158 -0.29 5.55 -1.18
C PHE A 158 -0.51 5.95 -2.64
N GLU A 159 -0.79 4.97 -3.48
CA GLU A 159 -1.19 5.12 -4.87
C GLU A 159 -2.40 4.21 -5.15
N ASN A 160 -3.36 4.73 -5.89
CA ASN A 160 -4.41 3.97 -6.54
C ASN A 160 -4.18 4.02 -8.05
N ARG A 161 -3.87 2.90 -8.69
CA ARG A 161 -3.70 2.78 -10.13
C ARG A 161 -4.93 2.16 -10.77
N GLY A 162 -5.44 2.84 -11.81
CA GLY A 162 -6.57 2.38 -12.60
C GLY A 162 -7.94 2.77 -12.01
N GLU A 163 -8.92 2.99 -12.90
CA GLU A 163 -10.28 3.38 -12.53
C GLU A 163 -10.96 2.37 -11.58
N MET A 164 -10.67 1.08 -11.77
CA MET A 164 -11.18 -0.01 -10.93
C MET A 164 -10.80 0.15 -9.44
N MET A 165 -9.70 0.85 -9.14
CA MET A 165 -9.25 1.17 -7.78
C MET A 165 -9.66 2.57 -7.32
N GLY A 166 -10.59 3.22 -8.04
CA GLY A 166 -11.07 4.56 -7.70
C GLY A 166 -10.10 5.69 -8.08
N CYS A 167 -9.15 5.43 -8.97
CA CYS A 167 -8.30 6.48 -9.54
C CYS A 167 -9.15 7.40 -10.42
N SER A 168 -9.31 8.66 -10.02
CA SER A 168 -10.16 9.64 -10.71
C SER A 168 -9.43 10.41 -11.82
N ASN A 169 -8.11 10.29 -11.92
CA ASN A 169 -7.28 10.96 -12.91
C ASN A 169 -6.23 9.98 -13.45
N ALA A 170 -6.16 9.84 -14.77
CA ALA A 170 -5.23 8.92 -15.43
C ALA A 170 -3.76 9.35 -15.34
N HIS A 171 -3.48 10.64 -15.07
CA HIS A 171 -2.11 11.14 -14.86
C HIS A 171 -1.46 10.39 -13.69
N PRO A 172 -0.25 9.82 -13.84
CA PRO A 172 0.38 9.01 -12.80
C PRO A 172 0.67 9.83 -11.55
N HIS A 173 -0.02 9.51 -10.48
CA HIS A 173 0.08 10.23 -9.22
C HIS A 173 -0.16 9.32 -8.01
N GLY A 174 0.42 9.70 -6.89
CA GLY A 174 0.12 9.18 -5.58
C GLY A 174 -0.36 10.28 -4.65
N GLN A 175 -0.60 9.91 -3.40
CA GLN A 175 -1.01 10.83 -2.35
C GLN A 175 -0.23 10.55 -1.06
N ILE A 176 -0.14 11.58 -0.22
CA ILE A 176 0.25 11.43 1.18
C ILE A 176 -0.84 12.03 2.05
N TRP A 177 -1.29 11.27 3.03
CA TRP A 177 -2.07 11.78 4.14
C TRP A 177 -1.25 11.68 5.41
N ALA A 178 -0.90 12.83 5.97
CA ALA A 178 -0.21 12.93 7.24
C ALA A 178 -1.21 13.41 8.30
N VAL A 179 -1.36 12.66 9.39
CA VAL A 179 -2.37 12.91 10.41
C VAL A 179 -1.78 12.87 11.81
N ASP A 180 -2.40 13.62 12.75
CA ASP A 180 -1.94 13.74 14.14
C ASP A 180 -2.46 12.61 15.04
N THR A 181 -3.32 11.75 14.50
CA THR A 181 -3.86 10.58 15.19
C THR A 181 -3.43 9.30 14.48
N LEU A 182 -3.14 8.23 15.23
CA LEU A 182 -2.81 6.95 14.65
C LEU A 182 -4.08 6.28 14.09
N PRO A 183 -4.14 5.95 12.78
CA PRO A 183 -5.31 5.27 12.21
C PRO A 183 -5.44 3.82 12.69
N ASN A 184 -6.64 3.24 12.53
CA ASN A 184 -6.98 1.93 13.07
C ASN A 184 -5.99 0.82 12.68
N GLU A 185 -5.57 0.76 11.41
CA GLU A 185 -4.60 -0.26 10.97
C GLU A 185 -3.24 -0.02 11.62
N GLY A 186 -2.77 1.22 11.69
CA GLY A 186 -1.53 1.58 12.39
C GLY A 186 -1.57 1.20 13.88
N VAL A 187 -2.71 1.35 14.56
CA VAL A 187 -2.89 0.90 15.96
C VAL A 187 -2.74 -0.61 16.09
N LYS A 188 -3.38 -1.39 15.21
CA LYS A 188 -3.30 -2.86 15.22
C LYS A 188 -1.86 -3.32 15.00
N GLU A 189 -1.22 -2.78 13.97
CA GLU A 189 0.16 -3.13 13.61
C GLU A 189 1.15 -2.75 14.71
N LEU A 190 1.01 -1.56 15.28
CA LEU A 190 1.86 -1.13 16.40
C LEU A 190 1.74 -2.10 17.57
N ALA A 191 0.52 -2.48 17.93
CA ALA A 191 0.28 -3.41 19.06
C ALA A 191 0.93 -4.78 18.82
N GLN A 192 0.82 -5.35 17.62
CA GLN A 192 1.38 -6.65 17.29
C GLN A 192 2.92 -6.61 17.18
N GLN A 193 3.47 -5.59 16.53
CA GLN A 193 4.92 -5.43 16.37
C GLN A 193 5.59 -5.17 17.71
N GLN A 194 5.01 -4.30 18.56
CA GLN A 194 5.52 -4.04 19.91
C GLN A 194 5.48 -5.30 20.78
N ALA A 195 4.34 -6.01 20.83
CA ALA A 195 4.19 -7.21 21.63
C ALA A 195 5.19 -8.32 21.21
N PHE A 196 5.45 -8.46 19.92
CA PHE A 196 6.45 -9.39 19.42
C PHE A 196 7.87 -8.98 19.83
N PHE A 197 8.20 -7.70 19.65
CA PHE A 197 9.51 -7.16 20.02
C PHE A 197 9.80 -7.29 21.51
N ASP A 198 8.81 -7.08 22.37
CA ASP A 198 8.95 -7.21 23.84
C ASP A 198 9.30 -8.65 24.26
N VAL A 199 8.92 -9.66 23.46
CA VAL A 199 9.20 -11.07 23.75
C VAL A 199 10.48 -11.55 23.07
N GLU A 200 10.66 -11.24 21.79
CA GLU A 200 11.71 -11.81 20.93
C GLU A 200 12.95 -10.90 20.79
N GLY A 201 12.82 -9.61 21.10
CA GLY A 201 13.90 -8.63 20.99
C GLY A 201 14.30 -8.25 19.56
N VAL A 202 13.51 -8.66 18.55
CA VAL A 202 13.70 -8.36 17.13
C VAL A 202 12.38 -7.88 16.52
N ALA A 203 12.44 -7.09 15.46
CA ALA A 203 11.24 -6.62 14.78
C ALA A 203 10.46 -7.79 14.15
N LEU A 204 9.13 -7.80 14.32
CA LEU A 204 8.25 -8.89 13.85
C LEU A 204 8.44 -9.16 12.36
N LEU A 205 8.41 -8.12 11.52
CA LEU A 205 8.49 -8.28 10.07
C LEU A 205 9.90 -8.64 9.60
N ASP A 206 10.95 -8.28 10.31
CA ASP A 206 12.30 -8.74 10.00
C ASP A 206 12.45 -10.24 10.29
N PHE A 207 11.96 -10.70 11.44
CA PHE A 207 11.87 -12.12 11.75
C PHE A 207 11.03 -12.88 10.73
N TYR A 208 9.85 -12.38 10.40
CA TYR A 208 8.94 -12.99 9.42
C TYR A 208 9.59 -13.10 8.04
N ARG A 209 10.23 -12.01 7.56
CA ARG A 209 10.95 -11.99 6.28
C ARG A 209 12.03 -13.07 6.23
N ALA A 210 12.83 -13.17 7.30
CA ALA A 210 13.91 -14.18 7.36
C ALA A 210 13.35 -15.62 7.28
N GLU A 211 12.22 -15.89 7.93
CA GLU A 211 11.56 -17.19 7.85
C GLU A 211 10.98 -17.48 6.45
N GLU A 212 10.38 -16.48 5.80
CA GLU A 212 9.88 -16.62 4.42
C GLU A 212 11.02 -16.84 3.42
N GLU A 213 12.16 -16.14 3.58
CA GLU A 213 13.36 -16.38 2.78
C GLU A 213 13.92 -17.79 2.96
N ARG A 214 13.85 -18.34 4.16
CA ARG A 214 14.26 -19.73 4.46
C ARG A 214 13.30 -20.78 3.87
N LEU A 215 11.99 -20.52 3.91
CA LEU A 215 10.96 -21.43 3.42
C LEU A 215 10.79 -21.37 1.90
N THR A 216 10.92 -20.19 1.30
CA THR A 216 10.82 -19.87 -0.14
C THR A 216 9.47 -20.08 -0.80
N ASP A 217 8.48 -20.69 -0.14
CA ASP A 217 7.19 -21.07 -0.73
C ASP A 217 6.42 -19.84 -1.27
N ARG A 218 6.47 -18.72 -0.55
CA ARG A 218 5.75 -17.46 -0.87
C ARG A 218 6.67 -16.32 -1.32
N LEU A 219 7.97 -16.59 -1.41
CA LEU A 219 8.97 -15.65 -1.89
C LEU A 219 8.78 -15.40 -3.39
N ILE A 220 8.79 -14.12 -3.80
CA ILE A 220 8.66 -13.73 -5.20
C ILE A 220 9.99 -13.21 -5.74
N ILE A 221 10.57 -12.20 -5.06
CA ILE A 221 11.85 -11.59 -5.41
C ILE A 221 12.68 -11.44 -4.15
N GLN A 222 13.95 -11.77 -4.24
CA GLN A 222 14.94 -11.51 -3.20
C GLN A 222 16.18 -10.90 -3.84
N GLU A 223 16.53 -9.71 -3.41
CA GLU A 223 17.72 -8.97 -3.83
C GLU A 223 18.55 -8.55 -2.60
N GLU A 224 19.63 -7.83 -2.81
CA GLU A 224 20.54 -7.44 -1.72
C GLU A 224 19.83 -6.63 -0.62
N HIS A 225 18.97 -5.68 -1.00
CA HIS A 225 18.34 -4.74 -0.06
C HIS A 225 16.86 -5.02 0.22
N TRP A 226 16.17 -5.76 -0.66
CA TRP A 226 14.71 -5.90 -0.62
C TRP A 226 14.25 -7.33 -0.85
N THR A 227 13.12 -7.66 -0.22
CA THR A 227 12.39 -8.90 -0.43
C THR A 227 10.94 -8.60 -0.74
N VAL A 228 10.39 -9.25 -1.77
CA VAL A 228 8.95 -9.25 -2.11
C VAL A 228 8.40 -10.65 -1.93
N LEU A 229 7.29 -10.76 -1.23
CA LEU A 229 6.62 -12.03 -0.96
C LEU A 229 5.09 -11.87 -0.97
N VAL A 230 4.37 -12.97 -1.14
CA VAL A 230 2.94 -13.02 -0.84
C VAL A 230 2.81 -13.36 0.65
N PRO A 231 2.22 -12.49 1.48
CA PRO A 231 2.17 -12.76 2.91
C PRO A 231 1.34 -14.02 3.20
N TYR A 232 1.74 -14.79 4.23
CA TYR A 232 1.06 -16.01 4.66
C TYR A 232 -0.43 -15.82 4.90
N TRP A 233 -0.81 -14.62 5.33
CA TRP A 233 -2.17 -14.16 5.64
C TRP A 233 -2.79 -13.30 4.56
N ALA A 234 -2.29 -13.29 3.32
CA ALA A 234 -2.78 -12.43 2.25
C ALA A 234 -4.31 -12.51 2.10
N MET A 235 -4.96 -11.36 2.01
CA MET A 235 -6.42 -11.24 1.84
C MET A 235 -6.81 -11.09 0.37
N TRP A 236 -6.01 -10.35 -0.41
CA TRP A 236 -6.23 -10.16 -1.85
C TRP A 236 -5.55 -11.27 -2.67
N PRO A 237 -6.07 -11.60 -3.88
CA PRO A 237 -5.59 -12.75 -4.66
C PRO A 237 -4.08 -12.75 -4.90
N PHE A 238 -3.52 -11.62 -5.28
CA PHE A 238 -2.10 -11.44 -5.55
C PHE A 238 -1.49 -10.33 -4.70
N GLU A 239 -1.97 -10.18 -3.49
CA GLU A 239 -1.38 -9.29 -2.49
C GLU A 239 0.10 -9.59 -2.33
N THR A 240 0.91 -8.52 -2.30
CA THR A 240 2.32 -8.66 -1.97
C THR A 240 2.73 -7.71 -0.85
N LEU A 241 3.74 -8.14 -0.12
CA LEU A 241 4.43 -7.38 0.90
C LEU A 241 5.87 -7.16 0.44
N LEU A 242 6.30 -5.90 0.42
CA LEU A 242 7.66 -5.48 0.07
C LEU A 242 8.36 -5.03 1.35
N LEU A 243 9.48 -5.65 1.66
CA LEU A 243 10.22 -5.49 2.91
C LEU A 243 11.69 -5.16 2.64
N PRO A 244 12.28 -4.15 3.32
CA PRO A 244 13.72 -3.99 3.34
C PRO A 244 14.36 -5.13 4.15
N ARG A 245 15.59 -5.51 3.78
CA ARG A 245 16.35 -6.56 4.48
C ARG A 245 17.15 -6.02 5.67
N ARG A 246 17.38 -4.74 5.71
CA ARG A 246 17.87 -4.02 6.88
C ARG A 246 16.69 -3.52 7.70
N GLN A 247 16.78 -3.54 9.02
CA GLN A 247 15.77 -2.92 9.87
C GLN A 247 15.78 -1.41 9.64
N ILE A 248 14.64 -0.91 9.16
CA ILE A 248 14.40 0.49 8.79
C ILE A 248 12.99 0.83 9.26
N ASP A 249 12.81 1.98 9.88
CA ASP A 249 11.52 2.41 10.40
C ASP A 249 10.77 3.39 9.48
N HIS A 250 11.47 4.11 8.58
CA HIS A 250 10.87 5.10 7.67
C HIS A 250 11.59 5.18 6.32
N LEU A 251 10.89 5.69 5.30
CA LEU A 251 11.43 5.87 3.94
C LEU A 251 12.63 6.84 3.87
N ASP A 252 12.66 7.86 4.70
CA ASP A 252 13.76 8.84 4.74
C ASP A 252 15.02 8.30 5.40
N ALA A 253 14.97 7.11 6.02
CA ALA A 253 16.14 6.40 6.55
C ALA A 253 16.84 5.50 5.52
N LEU A 254 16.32 5.42 4.28
CA LEU A 254 16.91 4.66 3.19
C LEU A 254 18.20 5.31 2.70
N THR A 255 19.25 4.51 2.52
CA THR A 255 20.47 4.92 1.83
C THR A 255 20.22 5.10 0.32
N GLU A 256 21.11 5.79 -0.38
CA GLU A 256 21.01 5.97 -1.84
C GLU A 256 20.96 4.62 -2.58
N SER A 257 21.74 3.63 -2.15
CA SER A 257 21.73 2.28 -2.75
C SER A 257 20.41 1.55 -2.51
N GLU A 258 19.82 1.69 -1.32
CA GLU A 258 18.51 1.12 -1.01
C GLU A 258 17.38 1.81 -1.80
N GLN A 259 17.43 3.13 -2.00
CA GLN A 259 16.48 3.86 -2.82
C GLN A 259 16.55 3.44 -4.29
N LEU A 260 17.76 3.30 -4.84
CA LEU A 260 17.96 2.84 -6.21
C LEU A 260 17.45 1.40 -6.40
N SER A 261 17.82 0.51 -5.49
CA SER A 261 17.35 -0.87 -5.50
C SER A 261 15.83 -0.96 -5.33
N LEU A 262 15.22 -0.07 -4.52
CA LEU A 262 13.77 0.03 -4.38
C LEU A 262 13.09 0.41 -5.69
N ALA A 263 13.63 1.41 -6.40
CA ALA A 263 13.09 1.83 -7.69
C ALA A 263 13.09 0.68 -8.72
N GLN A 264 14.19 -0.09 -8.78
CA GLN A 264 14.28 -1.30 -9.62
C GLN A 264 13.27 -2.36 -9.20
N MET A 265 13.14 -2.61 -7.88
CA MET A 265 12.26 -3.62 -7.33
C MET A 265 10.79 -3.33 -7.61
N ILE A 266 10.34 -2.09 -7.39
CA ILE A 266 8.94 -1.68 -7.64
C ILE A 266 8.63 -1.80 -9.14
N THR A 267 9.48 -1.28 -10.02
CA THR A 267 9.23 -1.37 -11.47
C THR A 267 9.17 -2.81 -11.95
N ARG A 268 10.03 -3.69 -11.42
CA ARG A 268 10.02 -5.13 -11.73
C ARG A 268 8.74 -5.80 -11.25
N LEU A 269 8.33 -5.58 -9.99
CA LEU A 269 7.09 -6.14 -9.43
C LEU A 269 5.87 -5.71 -10.23
N LEU A 270 5.76 -4.42 -10.57
CA LEU A 270 4.59 -3.88 -11.28
C LEU A 270 4.53 -4.36 -12.74
N ARG A 271 5.67 -4.55 -13.42
CA ARG A 271 5.74 -5.23 -14.72
C ARG A 271 5.27 -6.68 -14.62
N GLY A 272 5.63 -7.38 -13.54
CA GLY A 272 5.15 -8.72 -13.27
C GLY A 272 3.63 -8.77 -13.13
N TYR A 273 3.01 -7.81 -12.45
CA TYR A 273 1.55 -7.69 -12.39
C TYR A 273 0.92 -7.41 -13.75
N ASP A 274 1.50 -6.49 -14.53
CA ASP A 274 1.00 -6.19 -15.88
C ASP A 274 1.08 -7.45 -16.78
N ALA A 275 2.18 -8.20 -16.71
CA ALA A 275 2.36 -9.46 -17.45
C ALA A 275 1.42 -10.59 -16.97
N LEU A 276 1.12 -10.68 -15.67
CA LEU A 276 0.26 -11.71 -15.09
C LEU A 276 -1.16 -11.71 -15.69
N PHE A 277 -1.65 -10.52 -16.03
CA PHE A 277 -3.01 -10.32 -16.54
C PHE A 277 -3.07 -9.81 -17.99
N ASP A 278 -1.90 -9.64 -18.63
CA ASP A 278 -1.77 -9.05 -19.98
C ASP A 278 -2.53 -7.71 -20.09
N THR A 279 -2.39 -6.87 -19.07
CA THR A 279 -3.06 -5.56 -19.00
C THR A 279 -2.31 -4.61 -18.05
N SER A 280 -2.60 -3.31 -18.14
CA SER A 280 -2.23 -2.35 -17.10
C SER A 280 -2.92 -2.72 -15.80
N CYS A 281 -2.25 -3.50 -14.94
CA CYS A 281 -2.86 -4.07 -13.75
C CYS A 281 -3.24 -2.99 -12.75
N PRO A 282 -4.53 -2.89 -12.34
CA PRO A 282 -4.93 -1.98 -11.29
C PRO A 282 -4.44 -2.49 -9.93
N TYR A 283 -4.10 -1.57 -9.04
CA TYR A 283 -3.75 -1.86 -7.65
C TYR A 283 -3.97 -0.66 -6.74
N THR A 284 -4.09 -0.93 -5.45
CA THR A 284 -3.76 0.01 -4.39
C THR A 284 -2.44 -0.40 -3.77
N MET A 285 -1.54 0.54 -3.55
CA MET A 285 -0.32 0.30 -2.78
C MET A 285 -0.16 1.37 -1.70
N GLY A 286 0.55 1.05 -0.63
CA GLY A 286 0.88 2.03 0.40
C GLY A 286 2.04 1.61 1.27
N TRP A 287 2.74 2.61 1.81
CA TRP A 287 3.87 2.47 2.72
C TRP A 287 3.43 2.67 4.17
N HIS A 288 3.84 1.77 5.05
CA HIS A 288 3.66 1.86 6.50
C HIS A 288 5.02 2.11 7.16
N GLY A 289 5.29 3.38 7.48
CA GLY A 289 6.40 3.78 8.35
C GLY A 289 5.98 3.74 9.82
N ALA A 290 6.94 3.83 10.73
CA ALA A 290 6.67 3.85 12.16
C ALA A 290 5.83 5.07 12.56
N PRO A 291 4.97 4.95 13.58
CA PRO A 291 4.28 6.09 14.16
C PRO A 291 5.24 7.10 14.81
N GLY A 292 4.99 8.38 14.58
CA GLY A 292 5.75 9.48 15.19
C GLY A 292 7.15 9.68 14.61
N SER A 293 7.98 10.43 15.32
CA SER A 293 9.33 10.83 14.87
C SER A 293 10.46 10.20 15.69
N GLY A 294 10.15 9.47 16.77
CA GLY A 294 11.12 8.82 17.65
C GLY A 294 11.68 7.51 17.10
N PRO A 295 12.74 6.96 17.72
CA PRO A 295 13.26 5.65 17.37
C PRO A 295 12.21 4.54 17.56
N ALA A 296 12.06 3.66 16.58
CA ALA A 296 11.08 2.58 16.60
C ALA A 296 11.73 1.21 16.29
N PRO A 297 12.57 0.66 17.19
CA PRO A 297 13.28 -0.59 16.94
C PRO A 297 12.35 -1.81 16.79
N HIS A 298 11.10 -1.71 17.24
CA HIS A 298 10.06 -2.73 17.09
C HIS A 298 9.38 -2.69 15.72
N TRP A 299 9.53 -1.59 14.97
CA TRP A 299 8.88 -1.39 13.69
C TRP A 299 9.81 -1.73 12.52
N GLN A 300 9.24 -2.32 11.48
CA GLN A 300 9.89 -2.49 10.19
C GLN A 300 9.07 -1.79 9.11
N LEU A 301 9.70 -0.88 8.37
CA LEU A 301 9.12 -0.27 7.17
C LEU A 301 8.64 -1.36 6.21
N HIS A 302 7.44 -1.21 5.65
CA HIS A 302 6.92 -2.15 4.66
C HIS A 302 5.94 -1.47 3.71
N ALA A 303 5.77 -2.07 2.53
CA ALA A 303 4.73 -1.66 1.60
C ALA A 303 3.81 -2.82 1.26
N HIS A 304 2.52 -2.51 1.21
CA HIS A 304 1.47 -3.39 0.74
C HIS A 304 1.10 -3.08 -0.70
N PHE A 305 0.80 -4.13 -1.48
CA PHE A 305 0.21 -4.02 -2.81
C PHE A 305 -1.04 -4.90 -2.86
N TYR A 306 -2.16 -4.32 -3.23
CA TYR A 306 -3.47 -4.95 -3.28
C TYR A 306 -4.07 -4.90 -4.69
N PRO A 307 -3.65 -5.79 -5.62
CA PRO A 307 -4.29 -5.89 -6.92
C PRO A 307 -5.66 -6.57 -6.78
N PRO A 308 -6.73 -6.03 -7.39
CA PRO A 308 -8.08 -6.58 -7.26
C PRO A 308 -8.36 -7.74 -8.21
N LEU A 309 -7.51 -7.95 -9.23
CA LEU A 309 -7.75 -8.96 -10.26
C LEU A 309 -7.60 -10.38 -9.70
N LEU A 310 -8.53 -11.26 -10.07
CA LEU A 310 -8.60 -12.61 -9.52
C LEU A 310 -8.18 -13.69 -10.52
N ARG A 311 -8.67 -13.65 -11.76
CA ARG A 311 -8.47 -14.70 -12.76
C ARG A 311 -8.08 -14.18 -14.14
N SER A 312 -8.54 -13.01 -14.50
CA SER A 312 -8.27 -12.33 -15.77
C SER A 312 -8.37 -10.83 -15.58
N ALA A 313 -8.01 -10.07 -16.61
CA ALA A 313 -8.12 -8.61 -16.61
C ALA A 313 -9.54 -8.07 -16.34
N GLY A 314 -10.57 -8.86 -16.65
CA GLY A 314 -11.99 -8.48 -16.47
C GLY A 314 -12.62 -9.00 -15.18
N VAL A 315 -11.94 -9.86 -14.40
CA VAL A 315 -12.53 -10.50 -13.22
C VAL A 315 -11.85 -10.00 -11.94
N ARG A 316 -12.56 -9.16 -11.19
CA ARG A 316 -12.06 -8.60 -9.93
C ARG A 316 -12.66 -9.29 -8.70
N LYS A 317 -11.89 -9.30 -7.63
CA LYS A 317 -12.35 -9.63 -6.29
C LYS A 317 -13.10 -8.44 -5.69
N HIS A 318 -14.21 -8.74 -5.05
CA HIS A 318 -14.92 -7.81 -4.19
C HIS A 318 -14.87 -8.31 -2.74
N MET A 319 -14.61 -7.43 -1.80
CA MET A 319 -14.79 -7.69 -0.37
C MET A 319 -16.25 -7.44 -0.02
N VAL A 320 -17.09 -8.48 -0.09
CA VAL A 320 -18.54 -8.39 0.10
C VAL A 320 -19.08 -9.60 0.85
N GLY A 321 -20.32 -9.52 1.33
CA GLY A 321 -20.99 -10.62 2.01
C GLY A 321 -20.23 -11.07 3.26
N TYR A 322 -19.81 -12.33 3.29
CA TYR A 322 -19.09 -12.90 4.43
C TYR A 322 -17.86 -12.09 4.82
N GLU A 323 -17.13 -11.56 3.84
CA GLU A 323 -15.88 -10.81 4.06
C GLU A 323 -16.11 -9.47 4.75
N MET A 324 -17.20 -8.76 4.41
CA MET A 324 -17.59 -7.52 5.08
C MET A 324 -18.26 -7.75 6.43
N LEU A 325 -18.94 -8.89 6.60
CA LEU A 325 -19.77 -9.17 7.78
C LEU A 325 -19.05 -10.01 8.83
N SER A 326 -17.96 -10.69 8.47
CA SER A 326 -17.29 -11.64 9.35
C SER A 326 -15.76 -11.55 9.27
N GLU A 327 -15.15 -12.15 8.26
CA GLU A 327 -13.69 -12.13 8.10
C GLU A 327 -13.29 -12.27 6.64
N ALA A 328 -12.09 -11.77 6.29
CA ALA A 328 -11.56 -11.88 4.93
C ALA A 328 -11.47 -13.35 4.49
N GLN A 329 -11.79 -13.61 3.20
CA GLN A 329 -11.75 -14.95 2.61
C GLN A 329 -11.07 -14.91 1.25
N ARG A 330 -10.27 -15.93 0.95
CA ARG A 330 -9.63 -16.10 -0.34
C ARG A 330 -9.72 -17.54 -0.85
N ASP A 331 -9.76 -17.68 -2.19
CA ASP A 331 -9.78 -18.97 -2.87
C ASP A 331 -8.36 -19.39 -3.31
N LEU A 332 -7.58 -18.45 -3.84
CA LEU A 332 -6.19 -18.66 -4.26
C LEU A 332 -5.28 -18.65 -3.04
N THR A 333 -4.50 -19.71 -2.83
CA THR A 333 -3.54 -19.76 -1.72
C THR A 333 -2.37 -18.80 -1.95
N PRO A 334 -1.74 -18.28 -0.89
CA PRO A 334 -0.53 -17.44 -1.00
C PRO A 334 0.59 -18.11 -1.80
N GLU A 335 0.80 -19.41 -1.61
CA GLU A 335 1.82 -20.21 -2.31
C GLU A 335 1.53 -20.27 -3.83
N ALA A 336 0.28 -20.55 -4.21
CA ALA A 336 -0.12 -20.58 -5.61
C ALA A 336 -0.08 -19.19 -6.28
N ALA A 337 -0.36 -18.13 -5.52
CA ALA A 337 -0.22 -16.76 -6.01
C ALA A 337 1.26 -16.39 -6.25
N ALA A 338 2.14 -16.73 -5.30
CA ALA A 338 3.57 -16.50 -5.43
C ALA A 338 4.17 -17.25 -6.62
N GLU A 339 3.78 -18.52 -6.82
CA GLU A 339 4.23 -19.32 -7.96
C GLU A 339 3.86 -18.68 -9.30
N LYS A 340 2.62 -18.22 -9.45
CA LYS A 340 2.17 -17.53 -10.66
C LYS A 340 2.93 -16.22 -10.90
N LEU A 341 3.17 -15.42 -9.84
CA LEU A 341 3.92 -14.18 -9.96
C LEU A 341 5.39 -14.43 -10.35
N ARG A 342 6.05 -15.44 -9.77
CA ARG A 342 7.42 -15.80 -10.17
C ARG A 342 7.55 -16.12 -11.66
N GLN A 343 6.51 -16.67 -12.29
CA GLN A 343 6.50 -17.00 -13.71
C GLN A 343 6.43 -15.77 -14.64
N THR A 344 6.13 -14.58 -14.11
CA THR A 344 6.02 -13.32 -14.87
C THR A 344 7.19 -12.35 -14.66
N LEU A 345 8.14 -12.70 -13.83
CA LEU A 345 9.30 -11.89 -13.44
C LEU A 345 10.60 -12.42 -14.06
#